data_6fa98c8f49f07dd8b1c9c217358c4119
#
_entry.id   6fa98c8f49f07dd8b1c9c217358c4119
#
_cell.length_a   1.000
_cell.length_b   1.000
_cell.length_c   1.000
_cell.angle_alpha   90.00
_cell.angle_beta   90.00
_cell.angle_gamma   90.00
#
_symmetry.space_group_name_H-M   'P 1'
#
loop_
_entity.id
_entity.type
_entity.pdbx_description
1 polymer ?
#
loop_
_entity_poly.entity_id
_entity_poly.type
_entity_poly.pdbx_seq_one_letter_code
_entity_poly.pdbx_strand_id
1 'polypeptide(L)'
;MGTEVDPTKESKFISYLDANNLYGWVMSKQLPASGFKSKTDDELYDWKQRSCILEVHLEYPKQLHDLHNDYPLTPERVTIGNVEKLIPNQNNKTHCVVHYKNIRLYKSLGLKMTKIHRGIKFEESAWLN
;
A
#
# COMPACT_ATOMS: atom_id res chain seq x y z
N MET A 1 -33.05 -9.16 6.36
CA MET A 1 -32.54 -8.50 7.54
C MET A 1 -33.34 -8.88 8.74
N GLY A 2 -32.68 -9.11 9.86
CA GLY A 2 -33.36 -9.42 11.11
C GLY A 2 -34.27 -8.27 11.52
N THR A 3 -35.48 -8.59 11.88
CA THR A 3 -36.52 -7.63 12.19
C THR A 3 -36.78 -7.44 13.67
N GLU A 4 -36.15 -8.27 14.48
CA GLU A 4 -36.31 -8.19 15.92
C GLU A 4 -35.10 -7.53 16.57
N VAL A 5 -35.35 -6.46 17.30
CA VAL A 5 -34.35 -5.79 18.13
C VAL A 5 -34.60 -6.19 19.55
N ASP A 6 -33.63 -6.87 20.16
CA ASP A 6 -33.66 -7.20 21.58
C ASP A 6 -33.02 -6.04 22.37
N PRO A 7 -33.79 -5.29 23.15
CA PRO A 7 -33.23 -4.14 23.87
C PRO A 7 -32.27 -4.53 25.00
N THR A 8 -32.21 -5.84 25.35
CA THR A 8 -31.29 -6.32 26.38
C THR A 8 -29.93 -6.72 25.83
N LYS A 9 -29.78 -6.75 24.51
CA LYS A 9 -28.52 -7.13 23.83
C LYS A 9 -27.90 -5.91 23.15
N GLU A 10 -26.58 -5.96 23.09
CA GLU A 10 -25.81 -4.97 22.36
C GLU A 10 -26.18 -4.97 20.87
N SER A 11 -26.52 -3.80 20.34
CA SER A 11 -26.86 -3.65 18.94
C SER A 11 -25.60 -3.50 18.08
N LYS A 12 -25.60 -4.19 16.93
CA LYS A 12 -24.56 -4.02 15.92
C LYS A 12 -25.01 -3.01 14.89
N PHE A 13 -24.16 -2.04 14.61
CA PHE A 13 -24.39 -1.03 13.57
C PHE A 13 -23.48 -1.30 12.39
N ILE A 14 -24.04 -1.18 11.18
CA ILE A 14 -23.28 -1.19 9.95
C ILE A 14 -23.19 0.24 9.45
N SER A 15 -21.97 0.76 9.35
CA SER A 15 -21.74 2.10 8.78
C SER A 15 -21.16 1.96 7.38
N TYR A 16 -21.71 2.70 6.44
CA TYR A 16 -21.15 2.89 5.12
C TYR A 16 -20.63 4.32 5.02
N LEU A 17 -19.32 4.47 4.88
CA LEU A 17 -18.66 5.77 4.79
C LEU A 17 -17.99 5.90 3.44
N ASP A 18 -18.19 7.03 2.79
CA ASP A 18 -17.57 7.33 1.51
C ASP A 18 -16.95 8.73 1.55
N ALA A 19 -15.73 8.83 1.04
CA ALA A 19 -15.03 10.10 0.94
C ALA A 19 -15.45 10.81 -0.36
N ASN A 20 -16.09 11.96 -0.22
CA ASN A 20 -16.51 12.76 -1.37
C ASN A 20 -15.28 13.23 -2.16
N ASN A 21 -15.31 13.05 -3.47
CA ASN A 21 -14.28 13.52 -4.40
C ASN A 21 -12.87 13.02 -4.04
N LEU A 22 -12.76 11.73 -3.71
CA LEU A 22 -11.48 11.13 -3.32
C LEU A 22 -10.42 11.27 -4.41
N TYR A 23 -10.76 11.04 -5.67
CA TYR A 23 -9.81 11.17 -6.78
C TYR A 23 -9.31 12.60 -6.94
N GLY A 24 -10.18 13.60 -6.82
CA GLY A 24 -9.78 15.01 -6.85
C GLY A 24 -8.82 15.34 -5.71
N TRP A 25 -9.11 14.83 -4.53
CA TRP A 25 -8.26 15.03 -3.36
C TRP A 25 -6.85 14.42 -3.59
N VAL A 26 -6.78 13.19 -4.10
CA VAL A 26 -5.50 12.53 -4.41
C VAL A 26 -4.73 13.33 -5.45
N MET A 27 -5.38 13.77 -6.54
CA MET A 27 -4.74 14.55 -7.60
C MET A 27 -4.23 15.92 -7.14
N SER A 28 -4.72 16.43 -6.01
CA SER A 28 -4.22 17.67 -5.41
C SER A 28 -2.95 17.48 -4.59
N LYS A 29 -2.55 16.24 -4.35
CA LYS A 29 -1.33 15.90 -3.60
C LYS A 29 -0.14 15.80 -4.52
N GLN A 30 1.05 15.73 -3.93
CA GLN A 30 2.28 15.57 -4.68
C GLN A 30 2.35 14.17 -5.29
N LEU A 31 2.30 14.10 -6.60
CA LEU A 31 2.30 12.86 -7.38
C LEU A 31 3.46 12.85 -8.38
N PRO A 32 3.88 11.67 -8.86
CA PRO A 32 4.89 11.58 -9.91
C PRO A 32 4.46 12.38 -11.14
N ALA A 33 5.28 13.29 -11.60
CA ALA A 33 4.93 14.20 -12.71
C ALA A 33 5.93 14.15 -13.86
N SER A 34 7.23 14.16 -13.58
CA SER A 34 8.26 14.28 -14.60
C SER A 34 9.62 13.82 -14.09
N GLY A 35 10.62 13.87 -14.95
CA GLY A 35 11.99 13.59 -14.57
C GLY A 35 12.25 12.13 -14.22
N PHE A 36 11.52 11.19 -14.81
CA PHE A 36 11.66 9.77 -14.54
C PHE A 36 13.03 9.26 -14.99
N LYS A 37 13.81 8.75 -14.05
CA LYS A 37 15.13 8.18 -14.30
C LYS A 37 15.35 6.96 -13.41
N SER A 38 16.04 5.95 -13.94
CA SER A 38 16.47 4.82 -13.14
C SER A 38 17.43 5.27 -12.05
N LYS A 39 17.26 4.74 -10.85
CA LYS A 39 18.21 4.97 -9.76
C LYS A 39 19.45 4.12 -9.98
N THR A 40 20.61 4.67 -9.67
CA THR A 40 21.85 3.90 -9.61
C THR A 40 21.88 3.06 -8.34
N ASP A 41 22.76 2.07 -8.27
CA ASP A 41 22.89 1.21 -7.08
C ASP A 41 23.18 2.03 -5.82
N ASP A 42 23.97 3.08 -5.94
CA ASP A 42 24.27 3.98 -4.83
C ASP A 42 23.06 4.78 -4.36
N GLU A 43 22.12 5.07 -5.27
CA GLU A 43 20.93 5.85 -4.98
C GLU A 43 19.78 5.00 -4.40
N LEU A 44 19.85 3.67 -4.43
CA LEU A 44 18.75 2.81 -3.98
C LEU A 44 18.45 2.98 -2.49
N TYR A 45 19.47 3.26 -1.69
CA TYR A 45 19.34 3.35 -0.23
C TYR A 45 19.00 4.76 0.26
N ASP A 46 18.90 5.76 -0.62
CA ASP A 46 18.49 7.12 -0.27
C ASP A 46 16.97 7.33 -0.42
N TRP A 47 16.21 6.27 -0.60
CA TRP A 47 14.78 6.32 -0.91
C TRP A 47 13.95 7.13 0.08
N LYS A 48 14.39 7.28 1.32
CA LYS A 48 13.68 8.09 2.33
C LYS A 48 13.72 9.58 2.03
N GLN A 49 14.71 10.02 1.29
CA GLN A 49 14.97 11.43 1.04
C GLN A 49 14.54 11.89 -0.36
N ARG A 50 14.17 10.96 -1.22
CA ARG A 50 13.86 11.26 -2.61
C ARG A 50 12.59 10.55 -3.07
N SER A 51 11.84 11.24 -3.91
CA SER A 51 10.64 10.68 -4.54
C SER A 51 11.01 9.55 -5.49
N CYS A 52 10.50 8.36 -5.24
CA CYS A 52 10.85 7.19 -6.04
C CYS A 52 9.81 6.07 -5.92
N ILE A 53 9.87 5.16 -6.89
CA ILE A 53 9.18 3.87 -6.85
C ILE A 53 10.26 2.81 -6.84
N LEU A 54 10.15 1.85 -5.92
CA LEU A 54 11.16 0.81 -5.73
C LEU A 54 10.56 -0.57 -5.97
N GLU A 55 11.37 -1.46 -6.53
CA GLU A 55 11.09 -2.90 -6.57
C GLU A 55 11.83 -3.55 -5.41
N VAL A 56 11.08 -4.09 -4.45
CA VAL A 56 11.63 -4.52 -3.17
C VAL A 56 11.12 -5.89 -2.76
N HIS A 57 11.84 -6.51 -1.82
CA HIS A 57 11.35 -7.63 -1.04
C HIS A 57 10.82 -7.11 0.29
N LEU A 58 9.59 -7.49 0.63
CA LEU A 58 8.97 -7.15 1.92
C LEU A 58 8.69 -8.43 2.69
N GLU A 59 9.12 -8.47 3.93
CA GLU A 59 8.81 -9.56 4.85
C GLU A 59 7.65 -9.14 5.74
N TYR A 60 6.63 -9.99 5.80
CA TYR A 60 5.48 -9.81 6.67
C TYR A 60 5.67 -10.65 7.93
N PRO A 61 6.10 -10.06 9.06
CA PRO A 61 6.34 -10.83 10.28
C PRO A 61 5.08 -11.53 10.78
N LYS A 62 5.21 -12.77 11.25
CA LYS A 62 4.08 -13.58 11.72
C LYS A 62 3.34 -12.95 12.89
N GLN A 63 4.04 -12.22 13.75
CA GLN A 63 3.42 -11.55 14.90
C GLN A 63 2.44 -10.44 14.48
N LEU A 64 2.47 -10.00 13.24
CA LEU A 64 1.54 -9.00 12.72
C LEU A 64 0.30 -9.61 12.07
N HIS A 65 0.25 -10.92 11.85
CA HIS A 65 -0.82 -11.55 11.09
C HIS A 65 -2.19 -11.35 11.72
N ASP A 66 -2.30 -11.52 13.03
CA ASP A 66 -3.58 -11.30 13.73
C ASP A 66 -3.98 -9.83 13.73
N LEU A 67 -3.01 -8.94 13.96
CA LEU A 67 -3.25 -7.50 14.00
C LEU A 67 -3.71 -6.94 12.65
N HIS A 68 -3.17 -7.46 11.54
CA HIS A 68 -3.47 -7.00 10.19
C HIS A 68 -4.48 -7.89 9.45
N ASN A 69 -5.18 -8.77 10.16
CA ASN A 69 -6.06 -9.76 9.53
C ASN A 69 -7.17 -9.13 8.68
N ASP A 70 -7.78 -8.05 9.16
CA ASP A 70 -8.88 -7.37 8.46
C ASP A 70 -8.39 -6.51 7.29
N TYR A 71 -7.17 -5.98 7.39
CA TYR A 71 -6.59 -5.08 6.39
C TYR A 71 -5.13 -5.44 6.12
N PRO A 72 -4.88 -6.58 5.43
CA PRO A 72 -3.51 -6.93 5.06
C PRO A 72 -2.88 -5.87 4.15
N LEU A 73 -1.62 -5.56 4.40
CA LEU A 73 -0.86 -4.59 3.60
C LEU A 73 -0.29 -5.24 2.35
N THR A 74 0.08 -4.42 1.37
CA THR A 74 0.77 -4.87 0.15
C THR A 74 0.02 -5.98 -0.61
N PRO A 75 -1.14 -5.68 -1.23
CA PRO A 75 -1.81 -6.66 -2.08
C PRO A 75 -0.89 -7.12 -3.22
N GLU A 76 -1.00 -8.37 -3.60
CA GLU A 76 -0.21 -8.92 -4.70
C GLU A 76 -1.09 -9.51 -5.79
N ARG A 77 -0.56 -9.54 -7.01
CA ARG A 77 -1.23 -10.17 -8.13
C ARG A 77 -0.97 -11.67 -8.08
N VAL A 78 -2.06 -12.42 -8.11
CA VAL A 78 -2.02 -13.89 -8.05
C VAL A 78 -2.90 -14.44 -9.16
N THR A 79 -2.42 -15.47 -9.85
CA THR A 79 -3.20 -16.17 -10.86
C THR A 79 -4.00 -17.28 -10.19
N ILE A 80 -5.33 -17.18 -10.28
CA ILE A 80 -6.25 -18.19 -9.78
C ILE A 80 -6.98 -18.78 -11.01
N GLY A 81 -6.70 -20.04 -11.31
CA GLY A 81 -7.16 -20.62 -12.58
C GLY A 81 -6.49 -19.89 -13.75
N ASN A 82 -7.29 -19.31 -14.63
CA ASN A 82 -6.81 -18.55 -15.79
C ASN A 82 -6.92 -17.03 -15.61
N VAL A 83 -7.24 -16.55 -14.41
CA VAL A 83 -7.48 -15.13 -14.16
C VAL A 83 -6.46 -14.58 -13.16
N GLU A 84 -5.85 -13.48 -13.53
CA GLU A 84 -4.98 -12.72 -12.62
C GLU A 84 -5.83 -11.78 -11.77
N LYS A 85 -5.64 -11.85 -10.44
CA LYS A 85 -6.37 -11.02 -9.49
C LYS A 85 -5.41 -10.36 -8.53
N LEU A 86 -5.76 -9.15 -8.09
CA LEU A 86 -5.08 -8.46 -7.01
C LEU A 86 -5.70 -8.90 -5.69
N ILE A 87 -4.91 -9.57 -4.85
CA ILE A 87 -5.40 -10.17 -3.61
C ILE A 87 -4.64 -9.62 -2.41
N PRO A 88 -5.33 -9.11 -1.37
CA PRO A 88 -4.70 -8.79 -0.11
C PRO A 88 -4.37 -10.09 0.64
N ASN A 89 -3.12 -10.26 1.05
CA ASN A 89 -2.67 -11.40 1.85
C ASN A 89 -1.49 -11.00 2.72
N GLN A 90 -1.09 -11.90 3.62
CA GLN A 90 0.00 -11.67 4.56
C GLN A 90 1.26 -12.48 4.22
N ASN A 91 1.41 -12.85 2.97
CA ASN A 91 2.61 -13.51 2.49
C ASN A 91 3.78 -12.52 2.41
N ASN A 92 4.99 -13.04 2.48
CA ASN A 92 6.17 -12.26 2.13
C ASN A 92 6.11 -11.91 0.64
N LYS A 93 6.49 -10.67 0.31
CA LYS A 93 6.41 -10.18 -1.07
C LYS A 93 7.80 -10.17 -1.68
N THR A 94 7.91 -10.73 -2.88
CA THR A 94 9.13 -10.69 -3.67
C THR A 94 8.88 -9.82 -4.89
N HIS A 95 9.85 -8.99 -5.27
CA HIS A 95 9.74 -8.10 -6.42
C HIS A 95 8.48 -7.22 -6.40
N CYS A 96 8.11 -6.72 -5.23
CA CYS A 96 6.97 -5.83 -5.07
C CYS A 96 7.35 -4.41 -5.49
N VAL A 97 6.57 -3.83 -6.40
CA VAL A 97 6.81 -2.46 -6.88
C VAL A 97 5.96 -1.51 -6.06
N VAL A 98 6.60 -0.61 -5.32
CA VAL A 98 5.92 0.21 -4.31
C VAL A 98 6.44 1.65 -4.36
N HIS A 99 5.51 2.60 -4.24
CA HIS A 99 5.83 4.01 -4.07
C HIS A 99 6.49 4.26 -2.70
N TYR A 100 7.45 5.15 -2.63
CA TYR A 100 8.24 5.39 -1.40
C TYR A 100 7.38 5.76 -0.18
N LYS A 101 6.27 6.47 -0.37
CA LYS A 101 5.36 6.81 0.73
C LYS A 101 4.68 5.57 1.31
N ASN A 102 4.34 4.61 0.46
CA ASN A 102 3.77 3.34 0.91
C ASN A 102 4.81 2.49 1.64
N ILE A 103 6.06 2.53 1.21
CA ILE A 103 7.14 1.83 1.92
C ILE A 103 7.30 2.40 3.34
N ARG A 104 7.26 3.73 3.48
CA ARG A 104 7.28 4.37 4.81
C ARG A 104 6.13 3.88 5.68
N LEU A 105 4.92 3.84 5.12
CA LEU A 105 3.74 3.36 5.84
C LEU A 105 3.92 1.90 6.26
N TYR A 106 4.31 1.02 5.35
CA TYR A 106 4.48 -0.39 5.64
C TYR A 106 5.53 -0.63 6.71
N LYS A 107 6.66 0.07 6.65
CA LYS A 107 7.70 -0.02 7.68
C LYS A 107 7.22 0.49 9.03
N SER A 108 6.44 1.57 9.06
CA SER A 108 5.87 2.10 10.29
C SER A 108 4.88 1.13 10.94
N LEU A 109 4.25 0.28 10.13
CA LEU A 109 3.29 -0.73 10.59
C LEU A 109 3.95 -2.09 10.87
N GLY A 110 5.26 -2.20 10.73
CA GLY A 110 6.02 -3.36 11.16
C GLY A 110 6.54 -4.29 10.06
N LEU A 111 6.24 -4.04 8.79
CA LEU A 111 6.84 -4.81 7.70
C LEU A 111 8.33 -4.51 7.59
N LYS A 112 9.10 -5.50 7.15
CA LYS A 112 10.54 -5.38 6.95
C LYS A 112 10.88 -5.39 5.47
N MET A 113 11.65 -4.40 5.04
CA MET A 113 12.21 -4.38 3.68
C MET A 113 13.56 -5.05 3.71
N THR A 114 13.67 -6.25 3.10
CA THR A 114 14.87 -7.07 3.17
C THR A 114 15.81 -6.85 2.01
N LYS A 115 15.31 -6.40 0.86
CA LYS A 115 16.14 -6.14 -0.32
C LYS A 115 15.50 -5.12 -1.23
N ILE A 116 16.32 -4.26 -1.84
CA ILE A 116 15.94 -3.34 -2.89
C ILE A 116 16.62 -3.81 -4.18
N HIS A 117 15.82 -4.13 -5.21
CA HIS A 117 16.35 -4.58 -6.50
C HIS A 117 16.71 -3.43 -7.42
N ARG A 118 15.77 -2.52 -7.61
CA ARG A 118 15.91 -1.38 -8.50
C ARG A 118 14.88 -0.32 -8.16
N GLY A 119 15.04 0.86 -8.73
CA GLY A 119 14.10 1.94 -8.50
C GLY A 119 14.11 2.96 -9.62
N ILE A 120 13.06 3.77 -9.64
CA ILE A 120 12.89 4.91 -10.53
C ILE A 120 12.69 6.14 -9.67
N LYS A 121 13.51 7.16 -9.89
CA LYS A 121 13.33 8.47 -9.25
C LYS A 121 12.55 9.41 -10.17
N PHE A 122 11.86 10.36 -9.59
CA PHE A 122 11.04 11.33 -10.33
C PHE A 122 10.88 12.63 -9.56
N GLU A 123 10.34 13.63 -10.23
CA GLU A 123 9.91 14.87 -9.62
C GLU A 123 8.40 14.83 -9.39
N GLU A 124 7.95 15.40 -8.29
CA GLU A 124 6.55 15.40 -7.89
C GLU A 124 5.94 16.79 -8.05
N SER A 125 4.68 16.79 -8.43
CA SER A 125 3.84 18.00 -8.40
C SER A 125 2.39 17.59 -8.30
N ALA A 126 1.52 18.53 -7.92
CA ALA A 126 0.09 18.27 -7.95
C ALA A 126 -0.40 18.20 -9.40
N TRP A 127 -1.20 17.20 -9.72
CA TRP A 127 -1.82 17.07 -11.02
C TRP A 127 -3.03 18.01 -11.16
N LEU A 128 -3.64 18.35 -10.04
CA LEU A 128 -4.79 19.24 -9.96
C LEU A 128 -4.51 20.34 -8.94
N ASN A 129 -4.69 21.58 -9.38
CA ASN A 129 -4.54 22.74 -8.51
C ASN A 129 -5.87 23.10 -7.84
#